data_2664f2338d0c8a78f897ef40b7bd6ba0
#
_entry.id   2664f2338d0c8a78f897ef40b7bd6ba0
#
_cell.length_a   1.000
_cell.length_b   1.000
_cell.length_c   1.000
_cell.angle_alpha   90.00
_cell.angle_beta   90.00
_cell.angle_gamma   90.00
#
_symmetry.space_group_name_H-M   'P 1'
#
loop_
_entity.id
_entity.type
_entity.pdbx_description
1 polymer ?
#
loop_
_entity_poly.entity_id
_entity_poly.type
_entity_poly.pdbx_seq_one_letter_code
_entity_poly.pdbx_strand_id
1 'polypeptide(L)'
;MKIGNYHFYFKYSDVDGNESDWVAESGLVSVFIGSTPKSVNTGIRDENSIKSVRFRLSNIDIGYSYVKVYYTRYSADVDSNFVVSAKRIDKNFIVNSSGSCMIVIDGDENETDVTIEEINSSFDVIQNA
;
A
#
# COMPACT_ATOMS: atom_id res chain seq x y z
N MET A 1 1.87 5.57 -10.79
CA MET A 1 1.64 5.92 -9.37
C MET A 1 2.10 7.34 -9.10
N LYS A 2 1.44 8.00 -8.17
CA LYS A 2 1.93 9.30 -7.71
C LYS A 2 3.27 9.13 -7.00
N ILE A 3 4.13 10.11 -7.15
CA ILE A 3 5.44 10.07 -6.49
C ILE A 3 5.31 10.21 -4.99
N GLY A 4 6.28 9.70 -4.26
CA GLY A 4 6.34 9.77 -2.83
C GLY A 4 6.97 8.55 -2.21
N ASN A 5 6.98 8.50 -0.90
CA ASN A 5 7.45 7.37 -0.13
C ASN A 5 6.23 6.63 0.42
N TYR A 6 6.13 5.37 0.07
CA TYR A 6 4.97 4.54 0.39
C TYR A 6 5.31 3.50 1.44
N HIS A 7 4.34 3.21 2.28
CA HIS A 7 4.36 2.06 3.18
C HIS A 7 3.07 1.29 2.90
N PHE A 8 3.19 0.04 2.48
CA PHE A 8 2.04 -0.79 2.15
C PHE A 8 1.74 -1.74 3.30
N TYR A 9 0.44 -1.97 3.52
CA TYR A 9 -0.06 -2.82 4.60
C TYR A 9 -1.08 -3.78 4.00
N PHE A 10 -1.07 -5.02 4.48
CA PHE A 10 -1.87 -6.07 3.87
C PHE A 10 -2.75 -6.76 4.89
N LYS A 11 -3.98 -7.04 4.48
CA LYS A 11 -4.93 -7.88 5.23
C LYS A 11 -5.44 -8.96 4.30
N TYR A 12 -5.86 -10.08 4.87
CA TYR A 12 -6.55 -11.11 4.11
C TYR A 12 -8.05 -10.92 4.23
N SER A 13 -8.79 -11.36 3.24
CA SER A 13 -10.24 -11.26 3.20
C SER A 13 -10.84 -12.53 2.65
N ASP A 14 -12.00 -12.94 3.19
CA ASP A 14 -12.78 -14.03 2.61
C ASP A 14 -13.77 -13.52 1.58
N VAL A 15 -14.56 -14.44 1.00
CA VAL A 15 -15.52 -14.06 -0.04
C VAL A 15 -16.67 -13.21 0.47
N ASP A 16 -16.90 -13.22 1.76
CA ASP A 16 -17.98 -12.44 2.38
C ASP A 16 -17.53 -11.05 2.80
N GLY A 17 -16.27 -10.73 2.57
CA GLY A 17 -15.71 -9.43 2.91
C GLY A 17 -15.17 -9.31 4.33
N ASN A 18 -15.13 -10.41 5.09
CA ASN A 18 -14.54 -10.39 6.42
C ASN A 18 -13.02 -10.28 6.31
N GLU A 19 -12.44 -9.32 7.00
CA GLU A 19 -11.01 -9.04 6.94
C GLU A 19 -10.31 -9.58 8.18
N SER A 20 -9.09 -10.08 7.99
CA SER A 20 -8.20 -10.44 9.08
C SER A 20 -7.59 -9.18 9.71
N ASP A 21 -6.82 -9.36 10.77
CA ASP A 21 -5.92 -8.31 11.25
C ASP A 21 -4.80 -8.12 10.23
N TRP A 22 -3.96 -7.10 10.47
CA TRP A 22 -2.80 -6.85 9.62
C TRP A 22 -1.88 -8.07 9.62
N VAL A 23 -1.48 -8.52 8.44
CA VAL A 23 -0.66 -9.73 8.29
C VAL A 23 0.75 -9.42 7.83
N ALA A 24 0.96 -8.28 7.19
CA ALA A 24 2.28 -7.91 6.68
C ALA A 24 2.33 -6.41 6.38
N GLU A 25 3.55 -5.89 6.31
CA GLU A 25 3.83 -4.56 5.79
C GLU A 25 5.06 -4.61 4.91
N SER A 26 5.17 -3.66 3.98
CA SER A 26 6.22 -3.70 2.97
C SER A 26 7.54 -3.07 3.39
N GLY A 27 7.55 -2.25 4.44
CA GLY A 27 8.63 -1.30 4.63
C GLY A 27 8.48 -0.13 3.66
N LEU A 28 9.47 0.73 3.63
CA LEU A 28 9.42 1.96 2.83
C LEU A 28 9.71 1.68 1.37
N VAL A 29 8.83 2.15 0.49
CA VAL A 29 8.98 2.01 -0.96
C VAL A 29 8.96 3.42 -1.55
N SER A 30 10.02 3.79 -2.26
CA SER A 30 10.13 5.11 -2.87
C SER A 30 9.73 5.06 -4.33
N VAL A 31 8.84 5.95 -4.72
CA VAL A 31 8.38 6.09 -6.11
C VAL A 31 8.66 7.51 -6.56
N PHE A 32 9.51 7.66 -7.56
CA PHE A 32 9.89 8.96 -8.11
C PHE A 32 9.87 8.91 -9.63
N ILE A 33 9.89 10.10 -10.24
CA ILE A 33 9.97 10.22 -11.68
C ILE A 33 11.39 9.90 -12.10
N GLY A 34 11.54 8.96 -13.01
CA GLY A 34 12.83 8.58 -13.55
C GLY A 34 13.72 7.90 -12.53
N SER A 35 14.95 7.62 -12.93
CA SER A 35 15.92 6.87 -12.13
C SER A 35 17.10 7.69 -11.68
N THR A 36 17.11 9.00 -11.96
CA THR A 36 18.24 9.86 -11.62
C THR A 36 18.01 10.56 -10.29
N PRO A 37 19.06 10.85 -9.54
CA PRO A 37 18.92 11.57 -8.27
C PRO A 37 18.24 12.93 -8.40
N LYS A 38 18.34 13.57 -9.55
CA LYS A 38 17.69 14.86 -9.78
C LYS A 38 16.17 14.76 -9.67
N SER A 39 15.59 13.64 -10.01
CA SER A 39 14.16 13.43 -9.91
C SER A 39 13.68 13.48 -8.47
N VAL A 40 14.52 13.09 -7.54
CA VAL A 40 14.19 13.14 -6.11
C VAL A 40 14.00 14.57 -5.66
N ASN A 41 14.84 15.49 -6.13
CA ASN A 41 14.79 16.89 -5.73
C ASN A 41 13.61 17.62 -6.36
N THR A 42 13.16 17.17 -7.52
CA THR A 42 12.04 17.77 -8.23
C THR A 42 10.75 17.03 -7.98
N GLY A 43 10.82 15.95 -7.23
CA GLY A 43 9.65 15.13 -6.90
C GLY A 43 8.71 15.88 -6.00
N ILE A 44 7.69 16.46 -6.59
CA ILE A 44 6.70 17.26 -5.91
C ILE A 44 5.41 16.47 -5.84
N ARG A 45 4.58 16.82 -4.88
CA ARG A 45 3.29 16.22 -4.68
C ARG A 45 2.52 16.01 -5.97
N ASP A 46 1.74 14.96 -5.99
CA ASP A 46 0.74 14.65 -7.01
C ASP A 46 1.26 14.47 -8.44
N GLU A 47 2.56 14.50 -8.65
CA GLU A 47 3.11 14.08 -9.92
C GLU A 47 3.01 12.57 -10.05
N ASN A 48 2.72 12.09 -11.26
CA ASN A 48 2.60 10.67 -11.52
C ASN A 48 3.89 10.10 -12.11
N SER A 49 4.24 8.93 -11.65
CA SER A 49 5.30 8.12 -12.22
C SER A 49 4.67 7.02 -13.06
N ILE A 50 5.35 6.58 -14.11
CA ILE A 50 4.96 5.40 -14.87
C ILE A 50 5.30 4.10 -14.14
N LYS A 51 5.97 4.19 -13.00
CA LYS A 51 6.40 3.02 -12.25
C LYS A 51 5.22 2.34 -11.57
N SER A 52 5.33 1.04 -11.42
CA SER A 52 4.42 0.24 -10.61
C SER A 52 5.20 -0.46 -9.52
N VAL A 53 4.52 -0.89 -8.48
CA VAL A 53 5.12 -1.71 -7.44
C VAL A 53 4.49 -3.10 -7.46
N ARG A 54 5.28 -4.10 -7.08
CA ARG A 54 4.84 -5.49 -7.08
C ARG A 54 5.21 -6.13 -5.76
N PHE A 55 4.27 -6.92 -5.25
CA PHE A 55 4.48 -7.70 -4.05
C PHE A 55 3.99 -9.11 -4.29
N ARG A 56 4.60 -10.07 -3.59
CA ARG A 56 4.12 -11.43 -3.60
C ARG A 56 3.97 -11.91 -2.17
N LEU A 57 2.78 -12.34 -1.82
CA LEU A 57 2.49 -12.96 -0.53
C LEU A 57 2.32 -14.46 -0.76
N SER A 58 2.86 -15.25 0.16
CA SER A 58 2.84 -16.71 0.08
C SER A 58 2.33 -17.29 1.38
N ASN A 59 2.02 -18.59 1.37
CA ASN A 59 1.57 -19.32 2.56
C ASN A 59 0.28 -18.73 3.14
N ILE A 60 -0.61 -18.27 2.26
CA ILE A 60 -1.89 -17.72 2.66
C ILE A 60 -2.84 -18.88 2.97
N ASP A 61 -3.53 -18.77 4.12
CA ASP A 61 -4.51 -19.77 4.52
C ASP A 61 -5.62 -19.88 3.47
N ILE A 62 -6.02 -21.10 3.16
CA ILE A 62 -7.02 -21.36 2.12
C ILE A 62 -8.41 -20.80 2.45
N GLY A 63 -8.66 -20.43 3.70
CA GLY A 63 -9.90 -19.77 4.09
C GLY A 63 -10.04 -18.36 3.55
N TYR A 64 -8.95 -17.78 3.06
CA TYR A 64 -8.95 -16.42 2.50
C TYR A 64 -8.86 -16.46 0.99
N SER A 65 -9.69 -15.67 0.35
CA SER A 65 -9.77 -15.61 -1.12
C SER A 65 -9.09 -14.38 -1.70
N TYR A 66 -8.89 -13.34 -0.90
CA TYR A 66 -8.37 -12.07 -1.38
C TYR A 66 -7.36 -11.46 -0.42
N VAL A 67 -6.52 -10.60 -0.98
CA VAL A 67 -5.64 -9.72 -0.19
C VAL A 67 -6.16 -8.29 -0.38
N LYS A 68 -6.31 -7.58 0.72
CA LYS A 68 -6.65 -6.15 0.75
C LYS A 68 -5.39 -5.36 1.00
N VAL A 69 -5.22 -4.27 0.27
CA VAL A 69 -4.02 -3.44 0.33
C VAL A 69 -4.37 -2.04 0.79
N TYR A 70 -3.62 -1.58 1.78
CA TYR A 70 -3.69 -0.21 2.28
C TYR A 70 -2.31 0.40 2.16
N TYR A 71 -2.22 1.71 2.12
CA TYR A 71 -0.91 2.35 2.15
C TYR A 71 -0.97 3.72 2.81
N THR A 72 0.18 4.15 3.31
CA THR A 72 0.44 5.54 3.63
C THR A 72 1.43 6.08 2.63
N ARG A 73 1.26 7.32 2.23
CA ARG A 73 2.18 7.99 1.31
C ARG A 73 2.64 9.29 1.93
N TYR A 74 3.95 9.47 1.95
CA TYR A 74 4.58 10.71 2.39
C TYR A 74 5.07 11.45 1.15
N SER A 75 4.65 12.71 1.02
CA SER A 75 5.10 13.56 -0.07
C SER A 75 5.33 14.97 0.45
N ALA A 76 6.03 15.79 -0.32
CA ALA A 76 6.22 17.19 0.02
C ALA A 76 5.24 18.05 -0.77
N ASP A 77 4.73 19.09 -0.14
CA ASP A 77 3.91 20.10 -0.85
C ASP A 77 4.81 21.20 -1.43
N VAL A 78 4.19 22.26 -1.99
CA VAL A 78 4.93 23.36 -2.60
C VAL A 78 5.79 24.15 -1.60
N ASP A 79 5.41 24.11 -0.33
CA ASP A 79 6.13 24.80 0.73
C ASP A 79 7.13 23.89 1.45
N SER A 80 7.41 22.73 0.88
CA SER A 80 8.30 21.71 1.43
C SER A 80 7.79 21.09 2.74
N ASN A 81 6.52 21.26 3.05
CA ASN A 81 5.89 20.57 4.17
C ASN A 81 5.55 19.14 3.79
N PHE A 82 5.72 18.22 4.72
CA PHE A 82 5.34 16.84 4.48
C PHE A 82 3.82 16.68 4.55
N VAL A 83 3.29 15.99 3.57
CA VAL A 83 1.88 15.61 3.52
C VAL A 83 1.80 14.11 3.61
N VAL A 84 0.95 13.62 4.48
CA VAL A 84 0.73 12.19 4.66
C VAL A 84 -0.69 11.86 4.20
N SER A 85 -0.80 10.88 3.32
CA SER A 85 -2.08 10.36 2.85
C SER A 85 -2.19 8.90 3.23
N ALA A 86 -3.36 8.47 3.66
CA ALA A 86 -3.65 7.07 3.94
C ALA A 86 -4.81 6.62 3.06
N LYS A 87 -4.64 5.52 2.37
CA LYS A 87 -5.62 5.02 1.40
C LYS A 87 -5.80 3.52 1.51
N ARG A 88 -7.00 3.07 1.15
CA ARG A 88 -7.28 1.67 0.88
C ARG A 88 -7.46 1.51 -0.61
N ILE A 89 -6.79 0.55 -1.21
CA ILE A 89 -6.97 0.25 -2.63
C ILE A 89 -8.23 -0.59 -2.79
N ASP A 90 -9.18 -0.10 -3.58
CA ASP A 90 -10.49 -0.74 -3.76
C ASP A 90 -10.41 -1.81 -4.84
N LYS A 91 -9.58 -2.80 -4.60
CA LYS A 91 -9.38 -3.93 -5.49
C LYS A 91 -9.11 -5.17 -4.66
N ASN A 92 -9.74 -6.27 -5.04
CA ASN A 92 -9.51 -7.56 -4.40
C ASN A 92 -8.43 -8.30 -5.20
N PHE A 93 -7.26 -8.45 -4.60
CA PHE A 93 -6.18 -9.22 -5.22
C PHE A 93 -6.41 -10.69 -4.89
N ILE A 94 -6.49 -11.50 -5.93
CA ILE A 94 -6.97 -12.89 -5.80
C ILE A 94 -5.85 -13.81 -5.31
N VAL A 95 -6.18 -14.59 -4.27
CA VAL A 95 -5.29 -15.65 -3.79
C VAL A 95 -5.48 -16.86 -4.69
N ASN A 96 -4.39 -17.38 -5.26
CA ASN A 96 -4.46 -18.53 -6.14
C ASN A 96 -4.56 -19.86 -5.35
N SER A 97 -4.73 -20.95 -6.07
CA SER A 97 -4.94 -22.26 -5.45
C SER A 97 -3.72 -22.75 -4.67
N SER A 98 -2.54 -22.20 -4.93
CA SER A 98 -1.33 -22.58 -4.20
C SER A 98 -1.12 -21.75 -2.93
N GLY A 99 -2.05 -20.85 -2.61
CA GLY A 99 -1.95 -20.02 -1.42
C GLY A 99 -1.01 -18.84 -1.59
N SER A 100 -0.85 -18.33 -2.80
CA SER A 100 -0.06 -17.14 -3.04
C SER A 100 -0.86 -16.08 -3.78
N CYS A 101 -0.41 -14.84 -3.68
CA CYS A 101 -1.06 -13.71 -4.31
C CYS A 101 0.01 -12.78 -4.87
N MET A 102 -0.11 -12.46 -6.15
CA MET A 102 0.74 -11.45 -6.79
C MET A 102 -0.05 -10.14 -6.80
N ILE A 103 0.55 -9.11 -6.24
CA ILE A 103 -0.06 -7.79 -6.13
C ILE A 103 0.73 -6.84 -7.01
N VAL A 104 0.06 -6.23 -7.98
CA VAL A 104 0.65 -5.22 -8.85
C VAL A 104 -0.17 -3.95 -8.69
N ILE A 105 0.48 -2.86 -8.31
CA ILE A 105 -0.15 -1.57 -8.09
C ILE A 105 0.51 -0.57 -9.04
N ASP A 106 -0.26 -0.06 -9.98
CA ASP A 106 0.24 0.88 -10.98
C ASP A 106 -0.27 2.30 -10.80
N GLY A 107 -1.19 2.50 -9.87
CA GLY A 107 -1.74 3.81 -9.57
C GLY A 107 -3.07 4.11 -10.24
N ASP A 108 -3.57 3.20 -11.06
CA ASP A 108 -4.85 3.37 -11.76
C ASP A 108 -6.02 2.80 -10.97
N GLU A 109 -5.74 2.10 -9.87
CA GLU A 109 -6.77 1.49 -9.04
C GLU A 109 -7.61 2.56 -8.34
N ASN A 110 -8.90 2.25 -8.12
CA ASN A 110 -9.75 3.10 -7.30
C ASN A 110 -9.29 3.00 -5.85
N GLU A 111 -9.43 4.11 -5.12
CA GLU A 111 -8.94 4.20 -3.75
C GLU A 111 -9.97 4.88 -2.87
N THR A 112 -9.98 4.54 -1.59
CA THR A 112 -10.81 5.16 -0.57
C THR A 112 -9.93 5.74 0.52
N ASP A 113 -10.21 6.96 0.95
CA ASP A 113 -9.48 7.58 2.05
C ASP A 113 -9.74 6.82 3.34
N VAL A 114 -8.68 6.58 4.10
CA VAL A 114 -8.76 6.02 5.45
C VAL A 114 -7.95 6.90 6.37
N THR A 115 -8.12 6.71 7.68
CA THR A 115 -7.35 7.48 8.64
C THR A 115 -6.02 6.79 8.92
N ILE A 116 -5.01 7.58 9.24
CA ILE A 116 -3.70 7.03 9.62
C ILE A 116 -3.83 6.22 10.90
N GLU A 117 -4.66 6.66 11.83
CA GLU A 117 -4.90 5.96 13.08
C GLU A 117 -5.49 4.57 12.86
N GLU A 118 -6.36 4.42 11.85
CA GLU A 118 -6.95 3.13 11.51
C GLU A 118 -5.88 2.09 11.19
N ILE A 119 -4.82 2.51 10.51
CA ILE A 119 -3.69 1.65 10.20
C ILE A 119 -2.77 1.48 11.40
N ASN A 120 -2.34 2.59 12.00
CA ASN A 120 -1.32 2.58 13.06
C ASN A 120 -1.81 1.94 14.34
N SER A 121 -3.05 2.18 14.74
CA SER A 121 -3.59 1.61 15.97
C SER A 121 -3.64 0.10 15.94
N SER A 122 -3.96 -0.48 14.78
CA SER A 122 -3.99 -1.93 14.63
C SER A 122 -2.59 -2.53 14.79
N PHE A 123 -1.58 -1.88 14.26
CA PHE A 123 -0.19 -2.34 14.41
C PHE A 123 0.31 -2.18 15.84
N ASP A 124 -0.04 -1.09 16.50
CA ASP A 124 0.35 -0.87 17.88
C ASP A 124 -0.21 -1.97 18.79
N VAL A 125 -1.44 -2.36 18.59
CA VAL A 125 -2.07 -3.45 19.34
C VAL A 125 -1.33 -4.76 19.09
N ILE A 126 -1.01 -5.05 17.84
CA ILE A 126 -0.29 -6.29 17.49
C ILE A 126 1.11 -6.29 18.09
N GLN A 127 1.81 -5.16 18.03
CA GLN A 127 3.17 -5.05 18.56
C GLN A 127 3.23 -5.21 20.08
N ASN A 128 2.18 -4.82 20.77
CA ASN A 128 2.11 -4.88 22.23
C ASN A 128 1.54 -6.20 22.75
N ALA A 129 1.07 -7.04 21.86
CA ALA A 129 0.55 -8.37 22.23
C ALA A 129 1.68 -9.41 22.35
#